data_cb04b7c6d41f0f86b2a1678a8c068879
#
_entry.id   cb04b7c6d41f0f86b2a1678a8c068879
#
_cell.length_a   1.000
_cell.length_b   1.000
_cell.length_c   1.000
_cell.angle_alpha   90.00
_cell.angle_beta   90.00
_cell.angle_gamma   90.00
#
_symmetry.space_group_name_H-M   'P 1'
#
loop_
_entity.id
_entity.type
_entity.pdbx_description
1 polymer ?
#
loop_
_entity_poly.entity_id
_entity_poly.type
_entity_poly.pdbx_seq_one_letter_code
_entity_poly.pdbx_strand_id
1 'polypeptide(L)'
;PANASSEVVYPMNWANLGAFITTGYDAVKSVCPDAIVIVHLDNGWDNGLFNWFFDELKKNGGKWDMIGMSLYPYWSRDAKPEYTAADAVITDCIKNIKAVSAKYNCDVMVVETGMECADDKGNLASASVLAEGKRQLARVLKECKENTDGRCKGVFYWEPECRPNQYRLGAFTEDGRPTVIMDAFK
;
A
#
# COMPACT_ATOMS: atom_id res chain seq x y z
N PRO A 1 -8.01 16.08 5.85
CA PRO A 1 -7.59 15.89 7.24
C PRO A 1 -8.56 14.94 7.93
N ALA A 2 -8.01 13.99 8.69
CA ALA A 2 -8.79 12.94 9.34
C ALA A 2 -9.88 13.44 10.31
N ASN A 3 -9.79 14.70 10.71
CA ASN A 3 -10.73 15.34 11.65
C ASN A 3 -11.65 16.33 10.97
N ALA A 4 -11.67 16.40 9.65
CA ALA A 4 -12.64 17.22 8.96
C ALA A 4 -14.03 16.63 9.18
N SER A 5 -14.99 17.44 9.63
CA SER A 5 -16.39 17.03 9.65
C SER A 5 -16.83 16.66 8.24
N SER A 6 -17.80 15.79 8.10
CA SER A 6 -18.36 15.40 6.80
C SER A 6 -18.78 16.60 5.94
N GLU A 7 -19.11 17.71 6.55
CA GLU A 7 -19.47 18.97 5.90
C GLU A 7 -18.30 19.68 5.22
N VAL A 8 -17.06 19.42 5.69
CA VAL A 8 -15.85 20.06 5.16
C VAL A 8 -15.24 19.27 3.98
N VAL A 9 -15.55 18.00 3.87
CA VAL A 9 -14.91 17.07 2.93
C VAL A 9 -15.56 17.07 1.56
N TYR A 10 -16.80 17.51 1.43
CA TYR A 10 -17.53 17.42 0.16
C TYR A 10 -18.14 18.75 -0.28
N PRO A 11 -18.04 19.04 -1.59
CA PRO A 11 -17.33 18.28 -2.62
C PRO A 11 -15.80 18.44 -2.54
N MET A 12 -15.05 17.40 -2.96
CA MET A 12 -13.59 17.49 -3.07
C MET A 12 -13.19 18.58 -4.07
N ASN A 13 -12.23 19.43 -3.69
CA ASN A 13 -11.68 20.42 -4.59
C ASN A 13 -10.47 19.83 -5.35
N TRP A 14 -10.75 19.16 -6.45
CA TRP A 14 -9.73 18.52 -7.28
C TRP A 14 -8.73 19.49 -7.89
N ALA A 15 -9.15 20.70 -8.22
CA ALA A 15 -8.25 21.74 -8.74
C ALA A 15 -7.19 22.12 -7.69
N ASN A 16 -7.59 22.29 -6.43
CA ASN A 16 -6.65 22.56 -5.35
C ASN A 16 -5.73 21.37 -5.10
N LEU A 17 -6.25 20.14 -5.08
CA LEU A 17 -5.44 18.94 -4.88
C LEU A 17 -4.42 18.77 -6.02
N GLY A 18 -4.85 18.93 -7.27
CA GLY A 18 -3.97 18.89 -8.43
C GLY A 18 -2.86 19.96 -8.35
N ALA A 19 -3.22 21.19 -7.94
CA ALA A 19 -2.25 22.26 -7.76
C ALA A 19 -1.22 21.95 -6.65
N PHE A 20 -1.65 21.41 -5.50
CA PHE A 20 -0.74 21.04 -4.40
C PHE A 20 0.21 19.92 -4.83
N ILE A 21 -0.29 18.86 -5.42
CA ILE A 21 0.54 17.73 -5.88
C ILE A 21 1.54 18.21 -6.95
N THR A 22 1.09 19.02 -7.91
CA THR A 22 1.98 19.53 -8.98
C THR A 22 3.04 20.47 -8.43
N THR A 23 2.68 21.35 -7.48
CA THR A 23 3.66 22.24 -6.84
C THR A 23 4.73 21.43 -6.09
N GLY A 24 4.32 20.40 -5.35
CA GLY A 24 5.26 19.49 -4.68
C GLY A 24 6.15 18.74 -5.68
N TYR A 25 5.56 18.21 -6.74
CA TYR A 25 6.29 17.55 -7.83
C TYR A 25 7.35 18.47 -8.44
N ASP A 26 6.96 19.67 -8.85
CA ASP A 26 7.86 20.64 -9.50
C ASP A 26 8.97 21.11 -8.52
N ALA A 27 8.66 21.27 -7.24
CA ALA A 27 9.65 21.60 -6.21
C ALA A 27 10.71 20.49 -6.07
N VAL A 28 10.30 19.20 -6.00
CA VAL A 28 11.24 18.08 -5.96
C VAL A 28 12.10 18.05 -7.21
N LYS A 29 11.50 18.16 -8.39
CA LYS A 29 12.20 18.12 -9.67
C LYS A 29 13.16 19.29 -9.87
N SER A 30 12.89 20.44 -9.28
CA SER A 30 13.79 21.60 -9.36
C SER A 30 15.11 21.38 -8.60
N VAL A 31 15.11 20.57 -7.56
CA VAL A 31 16.28 20.28 -6.72
C VAL A 31 16.93 18.95 -7.12
N CYS A 32 16.13 17.94 -7.39
CA CYS A 32 16.58 16.61 -7.76
C CYS A 32 15.78 16.10 -8.97
N PRO A 33 16.21 16.42 -10.21
CA PRO A 33 15.45 16.09 -11.43
C PRO A 33 15.19 14.58 -11.61
N ASP A 34 16.11 13.74 -11.12
CA ASP A 34 16.05 12.30 -11.26
C ASP A 34 15.23 11.61 -10.14
N ALA A 35 14.80 12.34 -9.10
CA ALA A 35 13.98 11.78 -8.04
C ALA A 35 12.62 11.32 -8.59
N ILE A 36 12.20 10.12 -8.17
CA ILE A 36 10.89 9.56 -8.53
C ILE A 36 9.85 10.07 -7.53
N VAL A 37 8.87 10.82 -8.01
CA VAL A 37 7.77 11.32 -7.19
C VAL A 37 6.61 10.33 -7.24
N ILE A 38 6.26 9.79 -6.08
CA ILE A 38 5.20 8.79 -5.92
C ILE A 38 3.96 9.45 -5.35
N VAL A 39 2.81 9.28 -6.00
CA VAL A 39 1.50 9.59 -5.42
C VAL A 39 0.91 8.30 -4.88
N HIS A 40 0.59 8.31 -3.59
CA HIS A 40 0.22 7.13 -2.82
C HIS A 40 -1.26 7.14 -2.43
N LEU A 41 -1.92 6.00 -2.62
CA LEU A 41 -3.26 5.72 -2.10
C LEU A 41 -3.28 4.44 -1.28
N ASP A 42 -4.18 4.42 -0.31
CA ASP A 42 -4.56 3.23 0.44
C ASP A 42 -5.37 2.24 -0.43
N ASN A 43 -5.70 1.07 0.14
CA ASN A 43 -6.56 0.06 -0.49
C ASN A 43 -6.11 -0.37 -1.91
N GLY A 44 -4.84 -0.79 -2.04
CA GLY A 44 -4.25 -1.18 -3.32
C GLY A 44 -5.01 -2.24 -4.12
N TRP A 45 -5.95 -2.95 -3.49
CA TRP A 45 -6.87 -3.89 -4.13
C TRP A 45 -8.05 -3.22 -4.86
N ASP A 46 -8.37 -1.95 -4.54
CA ASP A 46 -9.53 -1.25 -5.08
C ASP A 46 -9.23 -0.51 -6.38
N ASN A 47 -9.35 -1.21 -7.50
CA ASN A 47 -9.15 -0.63 -8.82
C ASN A 47 -10.11 0.55 -9.11
N GLY A 48 -11.33 0.51 -8.56
CA GLY A 48 -12.30 1.60 -8.72
C GLY A 48 -11.82 2.90 -8.08
N LEU A 49 -11.32 2.80 -6.84
CA LEU A 49 -10.72 3.93 -6.11
C LEU A 49 -9.53 4.53 -6.87
N PHE A 50 -8.62 3.68 -7.35
CA PHE A 50 -7.43 4.14 -8.09
C PHE A 50 -7.81 4.82 -9.41
N ASN A 51 -8.75 4.25 -10.16
CA ASN A 51 -9.21 4.85 -11.40
C ASN A 51 -9.88 6.21 -11.15
N TRP A 52 -10.78 6.29 -10.18
CA TRP A 52 -11.45 7.54 -9.84
C TRP A 52 -10.45 8.63 -9.43
N PHE A 53 -9.51 8.30 -8.53
CA PHE A 53 -8.55 9.27 -8.02
C PHE A 53 -7.59 9.78 -9.10
N PHE A 54 -6.95 8.86 -9.82
CA PHE A 54 -5.92 9.23 -10.79
C PHE A 54 -6.51 9.84 -12.07
N ASP A 55 -7.74 9.48 -12.48
CA ASP A 55 -8.44 10.15 -13.57
C ASP A 55 -8.75 11.62 -13.22
N GLU A 56 -9.29 11.86 -12.02
CA GLU A 56 -9.57 13.23 -11.58
C GLU A 56 -8.28 14.02 -11.31
N LEU A 57 -7.26 13.41 -10.73
CA LEU A 57 -5.98 14.06 -10.53
C LEU A 57 -5.34 14.48 -11.86
N LYS A 58 -5.32 13.59 -12.84
CA LYS A 58 -4.80 13.87 -14.20
C LYS A 58 -5.58 14.98 -14.89
N LYS A 59 -6.91 14.94 -14.83
CA LYS A 59 -7.81 15.96 -15.40
C LYS A 59 -7.56 17.34 -14.82
N ASN A 60 -7.14 17.40 -13.56
CA ASN A 60 -6.85 18.65 -12.84
C ASN A 60 -5.35 19.00 -12.82
N GLY A 61 -4.55 18.44 -13.72
CA GLY A 61 -3.17 18.82 -13.94
C GLY A 61 -2.16 18.24 -12.95
N GLY A 62 -2.58 17.28 -12.10
CA GLY A 62 -1.67 16.64 -11.16
C GLY A 62 -0.58 15.82 -11.86
N LYS A 63 0.62 15.85 -11.30
CA LYS A 63 1.82 15.17 -11.83
C LYS A 63 2.33 14.12 -10.87
N TRP A 64 2.80 13.00 -11.42
CA TRP A 64 3.49 11.94 -10.69
C TRP A 64 4.38 11.13 -11.64
N ASP A 65 5.39 10.45 -11.10
CA ASP A 65 6.23 9.52 -11.86
C ASP A 65 5.78 8.06 -11.65
N MET A 66 5.31 7.75 -10.43
CA MET A 66 4.97 6.39 -10.02
C MET A 66 3.74 6.40 -9.12
N ILE A 67 2.96 5.33 -9.15
CA ILE A 67 1.80 5.13 -8.26
C ILE A 67 2.23 4.28 -7.07
N GLY A 68 1.97 4.78 -5.84
CA GLY A 68 2.14 4.04 -4.60
C GLY A 68 0.83 3.41 -4.13
N MET A 69 0.91 2.22 -3.54
CA MET A 69 -0.23 1.50 -2.98
C MET A 69 0.06 1.02 -1.57
N SER A 70 -0.92 1.10 -0.66
CA SER A 70 -0.91 0.30 0.57
C SER A 70 -1.61 -1.02 0.33
N LEU A 71 -1.05 -2.09 0.84
CA LEU A 71 -1.62 -3.43 0.79
C LEU A 71 -1.57 -4.08 2.18
N TYR A 72 -2.69 -4.05 2.88
CA TYR A 72 -2.86 -4.67 4.19
C TYR A 72 -3.90 -5.78 4.14
N PRO A 73 -3.50 -7.04 3.84
CA PRO A 73 -4.44 -8.15 3.67
C PRO A 73 -5.31 -8.38 4.90
N TYR A 74 -4.76 -8.19 6.10
CA TYR A 74 -5.48 -8.34 7.35
C TYR A 74 -6.67 -7.36 7.46
N TRP A 75 -6.44 -6.06 7.27
CA TRP A 75 -7.49 -5.04 7.39
C TRP A 75 -8.48 -5.05 6.23
N SER A 76 -8.04 -5.52 5.07
CA SER A 76 -8.88 -5.50 3.86
C SER A 76 -9.71 -6.77 3.67
N ARG A 77 -9.51 -7.82 4.48
CA ARG A 77 -10.21 -9.12 4.33
C ARG A 77 -11.73 -9.01 4.44
N ASP A 78 -12.23 -8.02 5.16
CA ASP A 78 -13.68 -7.81 5.38
C ASP A 78 -14.25 -6.72 4.47
N ALA A 79 -13.45 -6.16 3.56
CA ALA A 79 -13.87 -5.04 2.70
C ALA A 79 -14.88 -5.45 1.61
N LYS A 80 -14.89 -6.74 1.24
CA LYS A 80 -15.83 -7.31 0.27
C LYS A 80 -16.34 -8.69 0.75
N PRO A 81 -17.59 -9.05 0.43
CA PRO A 81 -18.13 -10.37 0.82
C PRO A 81 -17.32 -11.56 0.31
N GLU A 82 -16.67 -11.42 -0.86
CA GLU A 82 -15.83 -12.46 -1.45
C GLU A 82 -14.43 -12.57 -0.80
N TYR A 83 -14.03 -11.62 0.04
CA TYR A 83 -12.74 -11.66 0.72
C TYR A 83 -12.79 -12.55 1.97
N THR A 84 -12.97 -13.84 1.76
CA THR A 84 -12.94 -14.85 2.84
C THR A 84 -11.52 -15.14 3.34
N ALA A 85 -10.51 -14.72 2.59
CA ALA A 85 -9.10 -14.88 2.92
C ALA A 85 -8.25 -13.75 2.35
N ALA A 86 -7.13 -13.47 3.01
CA ALA A 86 -6.14 -12.48 2.58
C ALA A 86 -5.63 -12.69 1.14
N ASP A 87 -5.62 -13.93 0.68
CA ASP A 87 -5.19 -14.28 -0.67
C ASP A 87 -6.04 -13.63 -1.78
N ALA A 88 -7.33 -13.42 -1.56
CA ALA A 88 -8.18 -12.71 -2.51
C ALA A 88 -7.81 -11.23 -2.60
N VAL A 89 -7.53 -10.59 -1.47
CA VAL A 89 -7.06 -9.20 -1.39
C VAL A 89 -5.74 -9.02 -2.16
N ILE A 90 -4.77 -9.94 -1.94
CA ILE A 90 -3.49 -9.92 -2.65
C ILE A 90 -3.71 -10.08 -4.16
N THR A 91 -4.55 -11.03 -4.57
CA THR A 91 -4.87 -11.27 -5.99
C THR A 91 -5.43 -10.01 -6.65
N ASP A 92 -6.38 -9.32 -6.02
CA ASP A 92 -6.98 -8.11 -6.60
C ASP A 92 -6.00 -6.93 -6.62
N CYS A 93 -5.11 -6.82 -5.62
CA CYS A 93 -4.02 -5.84 -5.67
C CYS A 93 -3.09 -6.07 -6.87
N ILE A 94 -2.67 -7.31 -7.14
CA ILE A 94 -1.82 -7.61 -8.29
C ILE A 94 -2.52 -7.29 -9.62
N LYS A 95 -3.82 -7.59 -9.73
CA LYS A 95 -4.62 -7.19 -10.90
C LYS A 95 -4.67 -5.66 -11.04
N ASN A 96 -4.85 -4.94 -9.92
CA ASN A 96 -4.89 -3.49 -9.91
C ASN A 96 -3.54 -2.88 -10.32
N ILE A 97 -2.41 -3.39 -9.83
CA ILE A 97 -1.07 -2.97 -10.27
C ILE A 97 -0.95 -3.04 -11.80
N LYS A 98 -1.33 -4.16 -12.40
CA LYS A 98 -1.29 -4.32 -13.87
C LYS A 98 -2.21 -3.34 -14.58
N ALA A 99 -3.44 -3.19 -14.10
CA ALA A 99 -4.44 -2.33 -14.72
C ALA A 99 -4.02 -0.85 -14.71
N VAL A 100 -3.60 -0.32 -13.54
CA VAL A 100 -3.25 1.10 -13.41
C VAL A 100 -1.91 1.42 -14.08
N SER A 101 -0.93 0.51 -14.02
CA SER A 101 0.34 0.71 -14.72
C SER A 101 0.16 0.78 -16.23
N ALA A 102 -0.71 -0.04 -16.79
CA ALA A 102 -1.06 0.00 -18.22
C ALA A 102 -1.84 1.29 -18.56
N LYS A 103 -2.87 1.63 -17.76
CA LYS A 103 -3.74 2.79 -18.00
C LYS A 103 -2.99 4.12 -17.94
N TYR A 104 -2.13 4.30 -16.96
CA TYR A 104 -1.41 5.57 -16.74
C TYR A 104 0.01 5.55 -17.32
N ASN A 105 0.44 4.42 -17.88
CA ASN A 105 1.78 4.21 -18.42
C ASN A 105 2.89 4.61 -17.43
N CYS A 106 2.77 4.21 -16.18
CA CYS A 106 3.76 4.44 -15.14
C CYS A 106 4.01 3.16 -14.34
N ASP A 107 5.12 3.14 -13.64
CA ASP A 107 5.43 2.05 -12.72
C ASP A 107 4.63 2.19 -11.42
N VAL A 108 4.57 1.11 -10.65
CA VAL A 108 3.83 1.02 -9.38
C VAL A 108 4.76 0.49 -8.29
N MET A 109 4.52 0.85 -7.06
CA MET A 109 5.21 0.31 -5.89
C MET A 109 4.20 0.06 -4.76
N VAL A 110 4.30 -1.08 -4.10
CA VAL A 110 3.63 -1.28 -2.82
C VAL A 110 4.47 -0.58 -1.76
N VAL A 111 4.07 0.64 -1.41
CA VAL A 111 4.85 1.51 -0.49
C VAL A 111 4.53 1.27 0.97
N GLU A 112 3.48 0.51 1.25
CA GLU A 112 3.13 0.05 2.59
C GLU A 112 2.52 -1.35 2.54
N THR A 113 2.99 -2.23 3.40
CA THR A 113 2.37 -3.52 3.69
C THR A 113 2.68 -3.94 5.13
N GLY A 114 1.91 -4.86 5.68
CA GLY A 114 2.14 -5.44 6.99
C GLY A 114 1.30 -6.71 7.16
N MET A 115 1.81 -7.64 7.96
CA MET A 115 1.18 -8.93 8.22
C MET A 115 0.84 -9.05 9.70
N GLU A 116 -0.20 -9.81 10.02
CA GLU A 116 -0.63 -9.97 11.41
C GLU A 116 0.49 -10.56 12.28
N CYS A 117 0.92 -9.78 13.28
CA CYS A 117 2.00 -10.11 14.21
C CYS A 117 1.56 -10.08 15.67
N ALA A 118 0.43 -9.43 15.97
CA ALA A 118 -0.11 -9.36 17.34
C ALA A 118 -1.56 -9.84 17.41
N ASP A 119 -1.94 -10.32 18.60
CA ASP A 119 -3.33 -10.61 18.94
C ASP A 119 -4.13 -9.34 19.34
N ASP A 120 -5.41 -9.49 19.68
CA ASP A 120 -6.29 -8.38 20.10
C ASP A 120 -5.87 -7.73 21.43
N LYS A 121 -4.99 -8.37 22.19
CA LYS A 121 -4.47 -7.87 23.46
C LYS A 121 -3.09 -7.21 23.32
N GLY A 122 -2.55 -7.18 22.10
CA GLY A 122 -1.22 -6.65 21.84
C GLY A 122 -0.08 -7.60 22.21
N ASN A 123 -0.36 -8.89 22.41
CA ASN A 123 0.70 -9.88 22.58
C ASN A 123 1.14 -10.42 21.23
N LEU A 124 2.35 -10.95 21.18
CA LEU A 124 2.83 -11.65 19.99
C LEU A 124 1.84 -12.75 19.56
N ALA A 125 1.45 -12.75 18.32
CA ALA A 125 0.52 -13.72 17.75
C ALA A 125 1.08 -15.16 17.81
N SER A 126 0.20 -16.14 17.66
CA SER A 126 0.59 -17.56 17.66
C SER A 126 1.53 -17.89 16.51
N ALA A 127 2.32 -18.96 16.67
CA ALA A 127 3.24 -19.44 15.64
C ALA A 127 2.55 -19.71 14.29
N SER A 128 1.28 -20.15 14.31
CA SER A 128 0.50 -20.38 13.09
C SER A 128 0.14 -19.08 12.37
N VAL A 129 -0.23 -18.03 13.12
CA VAL A 129 -0.51 -16.69 12.55
C VAL A 129 0.76 -16.08 11.96
N LEU A 130 1.88 -16.16 12.68
CA LEU A 130 3.17 -15.67 12.16
C LEU A 130 3.63 -16.41 10.91
N ALA A 131 3.42 -17.75 10.86
CA ALA A 131 3.74 -18.55 9.68
C ALA A 131 2.84 -18.17 8.48
N GLU A 132 1.57 -17.90 8.72
CA GLU A 132 0.65 -17.40 7.70
C GLU A 132 1.06 -16.00 7.21
N GLY A 133 1.45 -15.10 8.12
CA GLY A 133 2.01 -13.79 7.76
C GLY A 133 3.24 -13.90 6.86
N LYS A 134 4.18 -14.81 7.19
CA LYS A 134 5.31 -15.12 6.31
C LYS A 134 4.86 -15.58 4.93
N ARG A 135 3.90 -16.51 4.86
CA ARG A 135 3.37 -17.03 3.59
C ARG A 135 2.77 -15.92 2.73
N GLN A 136 1.95 -15.06 3.35
CA GLN A 136 1.31 -13.93 2.67
C GLN A 136 2.34 -12.93 2.14
N LEU A 137 3.32 -12.54 2.96
CA LEU A 137 4.37 -11.62 2.54
C LEU A 137 5.21 -12.20 1.41
N ALA A 138 5.62 -13.46 1.53
CA ALA A 138 6.35 -14.16 0.47
C ALA A 138 5.55 -14.19 -0.85
N ARG A 139 4.22 -14.40 -0.77
CA ARG A 139 3.34 -14.33 -1.94
C ARG A 139 3.32 -12.92 -2.53
N VAL A 140 3.15 -11.86 -1.72
CA VAL A 140 3.18 -10.47 -2.21
C VAL A 140 4.48 -10.18 -2.94
N LEU A 141 5.63 -10.49 -2.33
CA LEU A 141 6.94 -10.27 -2.93
C LEU A 141 7.09 -11.00 -4.26
N LYS A 142 6.72 -12.29 -4.29
CA LYS A 142 6.78 -13.10 -5.50
C LYS A 142 5.89 -12.57 -6.62
N GLU A 143 4.61 -12.34 -6.31
CA GLU A 143 3.63 -11.87 -7.30
C GLU A 143 3.99 -10.48 -7.84
N CYS A 144 4.44 -9.57 -7.00
CA CYS A 144 4.93 -8.25 -7.43
C CYS A 144 6.11 -8.36 -8.39
N LYS A 145 7.04 -9.29 -8.13
CA LYS A 145 8.22 -9.51 -8.96
C LYS A 145 7.91 -10.22 -10.29
N GLU A 146 7.08 -11.26 -10.24
CA GLU A 146 6.93 -12.20 -11.37
C GLU A 146 5.68 -11.92 -12.22
N ASN A 147 4.62 -11.38 -11.62
CA ASN A 147 3.30 -11.32 -12.24
C ASN A 147 2.78 -9.90 -12.51
N THR A 148 3.67 -8.91 -12.57
CA THR A 148 3.32 -7.50 -12.86
C THR A 148 4.00 -6.97 -14.14
N ASP A 149 4.54 -7.85 -14.97
CA ASP A 149 5.25 -7.51 -16.21
C ASP A 149 6.41 -6.51 -15.97
N GLY A 150 7.08 -6.62 -14.79
CA GLY A 150 8.15 -5.74 -14.35
C GLY A 150 7.71 -4.33 -13.91
N ARG A 151 6.41 -4.09 -13.83
CA ARG A 151 5.85 -2.77 -13.49
C ARG A 151 5.83 -2.49 -12.00
N CYS A 152 5.80 -3.50 -11.13
CA CYS A 152 5.97 -3.30 -9.69
C CYS A 152 7.46 -3.21 -9.35
N LYS A 153 7.89 -2.07 -8.79
CA LYS A 153 9.32 -1.79 -8.52
C LYS A 153 9.78 -2.22 -7.14
N GLY A 154 8.87 -2.54 -6.24
CA GLY A 154 9.23 -3.01 -4.90
C GLY A 154 8.07 -3.06 -3.95
N VAL A 155 8.36 -3.57 -2.77
CA VAL A 155 7.44 -3.67 -1.64
C VAL A 155 8.15 -3.15 -0.39
N PHE A 156 7.58 -2.17 0.30
CA PHE A 156 8.03 -1.71 1.59
C PHE A 156 7.13 -2.24 2.70
N TYR A 157 7.75 -2.79 3.72
CA TYR A 157 7.05 -3.16 4.95
C TYR A 157 6.94 -1.92 5.84
N TRP A 158 5.73 -1.63 6.33
CA TRP A 158 5.49 -0.48 7.19
C TRP A 158 5.77 -0.81 8.64
N GLU A 159 6.67 -0.05 9.27
CA GLU A 159 7.03 -0.15 10.68
C GLU A 159 7.25 -1.60 11.19
N PRO A 160 8.08 -2.41 10.50
CA PRO A 160 8.26 -3.81 10.86
C PRO A 160 8.79 -4.00 12.28
N GLU A 161 9.63 -3.07 12.77
CA GLU A 161 10.28 -3.10 14.07
C GLU A 161 9.38 -2.70 15.25
N CYS A 162 8.16 -2.22 14.99
CA CYS A 162 7.21 -1.95 16.06
C CYS A 162 6.90 -3.21 16.85
N ARG A 163 6.82 -3.05 18.18
CA ARG A 163 6.46 -4.14 19.10
C ARG A 163 4.99 -4.53 18.94
N PRO A 164 4.60 -5.78 19.25
CA PRO A 164 3.22 -6.25 19.13
C PRO A 164 2.19 -5.39 19.86
N ASN A 165 2.54 -4.82 21.03
CA ASN A 165 1.66 -3.95 21.79
C ASN A 165 1.56 -2.51 21.26
N GLN A 166 2.38 -2.14 20.28
CA GLN A 166 2.37 -0.83 19.64
C GLN A 166 1.70 -0.86 18.26
N TYR A 167 1.94 -1.91 17.51
CA TYR A 167 1.42 -2.04 16.16
C TYR A 167 1.14 -3.50 15.79
N ARG A 168 -0.11 -3.79 15.44
CA ARG A 168 -0.57 -5.15 15.15
C ARG A 168 0.14 -5.81 13.99
N LEU A 169 0.49 -5.03 12.98
CA LEU A 169 1.04 -5.54 11.71
C LEU A 169 2.55 -5.34 11.61
N GLY A 170 3.24 -5.27 12.74
CA GLY A 170 4.69 -5.31 12.78
C GLY A 170 5.27 -6.67 12.35
N ALA A 171 6.55 -6.89 12.63
CA ALA A 171 7.23 -8.15 12.30
C ALA A 171 8.28 -8.55 13.34
N PHE A 172 8.29 -7.89 14.49
CA PHE A 172 9.26 -8.10 15.56
C PHE A 172 8.58 -8.51 16.87
N THR A 173 9.34 -9.18 17.74
CA THR A 173 8.92 -9.59 19.07
C THR A 173 9.00 -8.44 20.06
N GLU A 174 8.48 -8.62 21.28
CA GLU A 174 8.60 -7.63 22.37
C GLU A 174 10.03 -7.26 22.73
N ASP A 175 10.97 -8.20 22.60
CA ASP A 175 12.39 -7.98 22.85
C ASP A 175 13.18 -7.52 21.61
N GLY A 176 12.47 -7.13 20.53
CA GLY A 176 13.06 -6.51 19.35
C GLY A 176 13.78 -7.50 18.41
N ARG A 177 13.39 -8.77 18.40
CA ARG A 177 13.90 -9.76 17.46
C ARG A 177 12.96 -9.94 16.28
N PRO A 178 13.46 -10.15 15.05
CA PRO A 178 12.59 -10.43 13.92
C PRO A 178 11.83 -11.75 14.13
N THR A 179 10.55 -11.76 13.79
CA THR A 179 9.74 -12.98 13.73
C THR A 179 9.99 -13.72 12.41
N VAL A 180 9.39 -14.90 12.26
CA VAL A 180 9.44 -15.68 11.01
C VAL A 180 8.83 -14.95 9.81
N ILE A 181 8.03 -13.90 10.02
CA ILE A 181 7.50 -13.05 8.93
C ILE A 181 8.64 -12.47 8.10
N MET A 182 9.71 -12.01 8.75
CA MET A 182 10.87 -11.42 8.07
C MET A 182 11.69 -12.42 7.24
N ASP A 183 11.50 -13.71 7.44
CA ASP A 183 12.12 -14.73 6.60
C ASP A 183 11.57 -14.75 5.16
N ALA A 184 10.45 -14.07 4.90
CA ALA A 184 9.92 -13.91 3.56
C ALA A 184 10.85 -13.12 2.61
N PHE A 185 11.79 -12.35 3.15
CA PHE A 185 12.78 -11.59 2.38
C PHE A 185 14.08 -12.39 2.05
N LYS A 186 14.20 -13.61 2.56
CA LYS A 186 15.35 -14.51 2.30
C LYS A 186 15.11 -15.32 1.04
#